data_47a74183f56df90f977eb6151e4b2494
#
_entry.id   47a74183f56df90f977eb6151e4b2494
#
_cell.length_a   1.000
_cell.length_b   1.000
_cell.length_c   1.000
_cell.angle_alpha   90.00
_cell.angle_beta   90.00
_cell.angle_gamma   90.00
#
_symmetry.space_group_name_H-M   'P 1'
#
loop_
_entity.id
_entity.type
_entity.pdbx_description
1 polymer ?
#
loop_
_entity_poly.entity_id
_entity_poly.type
_entity_poly.pdbx_seq_one_letter_code
_entity_poly.pdbx_strand_id
1 'polypeptide(L)'
;RGLEPPRCYSLVPETSASTNSATWAFQESLRLYIKKTTPDAPAAHLSDEIEGSVQGHRDGHGFVIRDDGQGDIFIPPNEMRAVLHKDRVRVRIVRQDRRGRPEGRVVEIIERPPQPLIGRLLQESGVWLVAPEDKRYGQDVLIPKGATGAAKPGQVVVVELTEPPALFGQPVGRITEVLGEVDDPGMEIEIAVRKYGVPHEFSAECLAQAKELPDKVRAQDKRHRVDLTDVPLVTIDGEDARDF
;
A
#
# COMPACT_ATOMS: atom_id res chain seq x y z
N ARG A 1 -25.39 -12.66 50.39
CA ARG A 1 -24.26 -13.59 50.17
C ARG A 1 -23.69 -13.20 48.80
N GLY A 2 -22.57 -12.44 48.86
CA GLY A 2 -21.87 -11.98 47.68
C GLY A 2 -20.98 -13.11 47.11
N LEU A 3 -20.94 -13.18 45.80
CA LEU A 3 -19.98 -13.98 45.06
C LEU A 3 -18.84 -13.05 44.60
N GLU A 4 -17.64 -13.32 45.13
CA GLU A 4 -16.39 -12.65 44.66
C GLU A 4 -16.02 -13.14 43.27
N PRO A 5 -15.47 -12.27 42.39
CA PRO A 5 -14.94 -12.68 41.10
C PRO A 5 -13.59 -13.41 41.25
N PRO A 6 -13.24 -14.35 40.36
CA PRO A 6 -11.99 -15.10 40.45
C PRO A 6 -10.78 -14.21 40.18
N ARG A 7 -9.75 -14.36 41.01
CA ARG A 7 -8.46 -13.66 40.91
C ARG A 7 -7.72 -14.05 39.65
N CYS A 8 -7.37 -13.06 38.86
CA CYS A 8 -6.37 -13.21 37.76
C CYS A 8 -4.99 -13.50 38.39
N TYR A 9 -4.44 -14.67 38.09
CA TYR A 9 -3.04 -14.95 38.33
C TYR A 9 -2.19 -14.26 37.22
N SER A 10 -1.36 -13.34 37.66
CA SER A 10 -0.30 -12.74 36.86
C SER A 10 0.80 -13.79 36.66
N LEU A 11 0.92 -14.34 35.47
CA LEU A 11 2.10 -15.10 35.07
C LEU A 11 3.11 -14.14 34.43
N VAL A 12 4.13 -13.80 35.22
CA VAL A 12 5.35 -13.16 34.71
C VAL A 12 6.24 -14.28 34.15
N PRO A 13 6.62 -14.26 32.86
CA PRO A 13 7.59 -15.23 32.36
C PRO A 13 9.00 -14.82 32.76
N GLU A 14 9.74 -15.71 33.41
CA GLU A 14 11.17 -15.57 33.62
C GLU A 14 11.92 -15.62 32.27
N THR A 15 12.88 -14.74 32.17
CA THR A 15 13.75 -14.53 31.01
C THR A 15 14.69 -15.71 30.81
N SER A 16 14.59 -16.40 29.69
CA SER A 16 15.66 -16.93 28.81
C SER A 16 15.20 -18.10 27.95
N ALA A 17 14.56 -17.78 26.81
CA ALA A 17 14.46 -18.72 25.68
C ALA A 17 14.35 -17.91 24.38
N SER A 18 15.06 -18.37 23.38
CA SER A 18 15.19 -17.78 22.07
C SER A 18 13.83 -17.38 21.47
N THR A 19 13.75 -16.18 20.96
CA THR A 19 12.53 -15.49 20.46
C THR A 19 11.72 -16.25 19.41
N ASN A 20 12.25 -17.29 18.78
CA ASN A 20 11.56 -18.05 17.73
C ASN A 20 10.63 -19.16 18.25
N SER A 21 10.89 -19.73 19.42
CA SER A 21 10.05 -20.82 19.96
C SER A 21 8.81 -20.32 20.70
N ALA A 22 8.87 -19.12 21.30
CA ALA A 22 7.72 -18.52 22.00
C ALA A 22 6.63 -18.05 21.02
N THR A 23 7.02 -17.50 19.88
CA THR A 23 6.09 -17.04 18.84
C THR A 23 5.38 -18.22 18.18
N TRP A 24 6.07 -19.34 17.96
CA TRP A 24 5.47 -20.55 17.39
C TRP A 24 4.48 -21.22 18.34
N ALA A 25 4.84 -21.35 19.62
CA ALA A 25 3.96 -21.89 20.65
C ALA A 25 2.70 -21.05 20.89
N PHE A 26 2.80 -19.72 20.77
CA PHE A 26 1.66 -18.81 20.88
C PHE A 26 0.72 -18.92 19.67
N GLN A 27 1.26 -19.03 18.46
CA GLN A 27 0.47 -19.25 17.25
C GLN A 27 -0.26 -20.60 17.26
N GLU A 28 0.38 -21.64 17.76
CA GLU A 28 -0.25 -22.97 17.83
C GLU A 28 -1.31 -23.05 18.94
N SER A 29 -1.09 -22.40 20.06
CA SER A 29 -2.10 -22.25 21.14
C SER A 29 -3.32 -21.45 20.68
N LEU A 30 -3.12 -20.40 19.88
CA LEU A 30 -4.20 -19.60 19.31
C LEU A 30 -4.99 -20.40 18.27
N ARG A 31 -4.30 -21.23 17.49
CA ARG A 31 -4.91 -22.13 16.50
C ARG A 31 -5.76 -23.22 17.14
N LEU A 32 -5.33 -23.75 18.30
CA LEU A 32 -6.04 -24.73 19.09
C LEU A 32 -7.22 -24.12 19.87
N TYR A 33 -7.07 -22.87 20.33
CA TYR A 33 -8.16 -22.14 21.01
C TYR A 33 -9.29 -21.80 20.04
N ILE A 34 -8.98 -21.36 18.84
CA ILE A 34 -9.97 -21.08 17.78
C ILE A 34 -10.71 -22.37 17.36
N LYS A 35 -10.02 -23.53 17.35
CA LYS A 35 -10.67 -24.82 17.07
C LYS A 35 -11.61 -25.32 18.16
N LYS A 36 -11.43 -24.88 19.42
CA LYS A 36 -12.22 -25.36 20.56
C LYS A 36 -13.44 -24.50 20.89
N THR A 37 -13.54 -23.28 20.36
CA THR A 37 -14.60 -22.33 20.70
C THR A 37 -15.64 -22.10 19.64
N THR A 38 -15.60 -22.81 18.51
CA THR A 38 -16.70 -22.84 17.54
C THR A 38 -17.67 -23.95 17.94
N PRO A 39 -18.90 -23.62 18.42
CA PRO A 39 -19.95 -24.64 18.49
C PRO A 39 -20.23 -25.14 17.07
N ASP A 40 -20.45 -26.46 16.94
CA ASP A 40 -20.91 -27.11 15.70
C ASP A 40 -22.14 -26.36 15.14
N ALA A 41 -21.88 -25.44 14.22
CA ALA A 41 -22.89 -24.98 13.29
C ALA A 41 -23.07 -26.10 12.25
N PRO A 42 -24.31 -26.43 11.85
CA PRO A 42 -24.55 -27.48 10.88
C PRO A 42 -23.73 -27.19 9.62
N ALA A 43 -23.12 -28.22 9.05
CA ALA A 43 -22.33 -28.18 7.83
C ALA A 43 -23.12 -27.45 6.72
N ALA A 44 -23.03 -26.12 6.70
CA ALA A 44 -23.40 -25.34 5.56
C ALA A 44 -22.43 -25.74 4.45
N HIS A 45 -22.98 -26.13 3.33
CA HIS A 45 -22.31 -26.42 2.06
C HIS A 45 -21.02 -25.59 1.94
N LEU A 46 -19.93 -26.24 1.49
CA LEU A 46 -18.69 -25.59 1.07
C LEU A 46 -19.08 -24.37 0.23
N SER A 47 -19.20 -23.24 0.90
CA SER A 47 -19.56 -21.98 0.26
C SER A 47 -18.38 -21.61 -0.63
N ASP A 48 -18.65 -21.46 -1.90
CA ASP A 48 -17.69 -21.09 -2.91
C ASP A 48 -16.82 -19.95 -2.40
N GLU A 49 -15.54 -20.26 -2.19
CA GLU A 49 -14.54 -19.23 -1.90
C GLU A 49 -14.29 -18.52 -3.21
N ILE A 50 -14.36 -17.20 -3.17
CA ILE A 50 -14.33 -16.33 -4.33
C ILE A 50 -13.02 -15.57 -4.30
N GLU A 51 -12.32 -15.55 -5.42
CA GLU A 51 -11.10 -14.76 -5.58
C GLU A 51 -11.39 -13.45 -6.28
N GLY A 52 -10.59 -12.44 -5.94
CA GLY A 52 -10.69 -11.13 -6.53
C GLY A 52 -9.73 -10.12 -5.91
N SER A 53 -9.77 -8.90 -6.43
CA SER A 53 -8.90 -7.81 -6.02
C SER A 53 -9.63 -6.81 -5.11
N VAL A 54 -8.96 -6.42 -4.02
CA VAL A 54 -9.51 -5.47 -3.05
C VAL A 54 -9.48 -4.05 -3.59
N GLN A 55 -10.62 -3.40 -3.62
CA GLN A 55 -10.76 -1.97 -3.83
C GLN A 55 -11.17 -1.29 -2.52
N GLY A 56 -10.19 -0.68 -1.84
CA GLY A 56 -10.44 0.11 -0.64
C GLY A 56 -11.26 1.37 -0.94
N HIS A 57 -12.04 1.81 0.03
CA HIS A 57 -12.79 3.05 -0.01
C HIS A 57 -12.31 4.01 1.09
N ARG A 58 -12.37 5.31 0.85
CA ARG A 58 -11.90 6.35 1.78
C ARG A 58 -12.59 6.33 3.16
N ASP A 59 -13.79 5.74 3.24
CA ASP A 59 -14.57 5.61 4.48
C ASP A 59 -14.20 4.34 5.26
N GLY A 60 -13.10 3.65 4.91
CA GLY A 60 -12.55 2.51 5.63
C GLY A 60 -13.17 1.15 5.30
N HIS A 61 -14.22 1.07 4.51
CA HIS A 61 -14.72 -0.17 3.94
C HIS A 61 -14.08 -0.45 2.58
N GLY A 62 -14.37 -1.60 1.98
CA GLY A 62 -13.89 -1.92 0.63
C GLY A 62 -14.83 -2.83 -0.12
N PHE A 63 -14.41 -3.17 -1.33
CA PHE A 63 -15.08 -4.13 -2.19
C PHE A 63 -14.05 -5.11 -2.73
N VAL A 64 -14.44 -6.35 -2.95
CA VAL A 64 -13.67 -7.29 -3.74
C VAL A 64 -14.29 -7.37 -5.11
N ILE A 65 -13.52 -6.91 -6.11
CA ILE A 65 -13.83 -7.07 -7.52
C ILE A 65 -13.49 -8.51 -7.89
N ARG A 66 -14.51 -9.27 -8.24
CA ARG A 66 -14.40 -10.71 -8.49
C ARG A 66 -13.75 -10.99 -9.85
N ASP A 67 -12.91 -12.02 -9.89
CA ASP A 67 -12.28 -12.45 -11.14
C ASP A 67 -13.29 -13.10 -12.12
N ASP A 68 -14.42 -13.60 -11.61
CA ASP A 68 -15.49 -14.21 -12.42
C ASP A 68 -16.45 -13.21 -13.07
N GLY A 69 -16.23 -11.91 -12.86
CA GLY A 69 -17.03 -10.83 -13.44
C GLY A 69 -18.45 -10.68 -12.90
N GLN A 70 -18.79 -11.39 -11.81
CA GLN A 70 -20.06 -11.18 -11.10
C GLN A 70 -19.96 -9.93 -10.20
N GLY A 71 -21.07 -9.53 -9.58
CA GLY A 71 -21.14 -8.33 -8.77
C GLY A 71 -20.14 -8.32 -7.59
N ASP A 72 -19.64 -7.14 -7.24
CA ASP A 72 -18.65 -6.91 -6.19
C ASP A 72 -19.12 -7.36 -4.82
N ILE A 73 -18.19 -7.84 -4.00
CA ILE A 73 -18.45 -8.27 -2.63
C ILE A 73 -18.05 -7.14 -1.68
N PHE A 74 -18.98 -6.70 -0.85
CA PHE A 74 -18.71 -5.69 0.18
C PHE A 74 -17.85 -6.25 1.31
N ILE A 75 -16.80 -5.54 1.67
CA ILE A 75 -15.89 -5.86 2.79
C ILE A 75 -16.04 -4.79 3.87
N PRO A 76 -16.50 -5.15 5.06
CA PRO A 76 -16.70 -4.19 6.13
C PRO A 76 -15.38 -3.68 6.73
N PRO A 77 -15.38 -2.51 7.43
CA PRO A 77 -14.15 -1.88 7.93
C PRO A 77 -13.30 -2.75 8.86
N ASN A 78 -13.91 -3.65 9.63
CA ASN A 78 -13.18 -4.57 10.49
C ASN A 78 -12.35 -5.60 9.71
N GLU A 79 -12.85 -6.07 8.57
CA GLU A 79 -12.13 -7.00 7.69
C GLU A 79 -11.06 -6.26 6.87
N MET A 80 -11.31 -4.98 6.53
CA MET A 80 -10.34 -4.14 5.81
C MET A 80 -9.07 -3.84 6.61
N ARG A 81 -9.06 -4.06 7.92
CA ARG A 81 -7.86 -3.82 8.74
C ARG A 81 -6.66 -4.70 8.38
N ALA A 82 -6.90 -5.88 7.84
CA ALA A 82 -5.83 -6.83 7.50
C ALA A 82 -5.41 -6.77 6.03
N VAL A 83 -6.15 -6.05 5.19
CA VAL A 83 -5.93 -6.01 3.75
C VAL A 83 -5.64 -4.59 3.27
N LEU A 84 -5.00 -4.50 2.13
CA LEU A 84 -4.68 -3.25 1.45
C LEU A 84 -5.45 -3.13 0.13
N HIS A 85 -5.56 -1.91 -0.35
CA HIS A 85 -6.05 -1.66 -1.70
C HIS A 85 -5.16 -2.38 -2.72
N LYS A 86 -5.77 -3.10 -3.67
CA LYS A 86 -5.16 -3.98 -4.69
C LYS A 86 -4.62 -5.32 -4.18
N ASP A 87 -4.73 -5.66 -2.89
CA ASP A 87 -4.46 -7.05 -2.48
C ASP A 87 -5.35 -8.01 -3.26
N ARG A 88 -4.80 -9.11 -3.71
CA ARG A 88 -5.56 -10.23 -4.23
C ARG A 88 -5.93 -11.15 -3.08
N VAL A 89 -7.22 -11.38 -2.92
CA VAL A 89 -7.74 -12.10 -1.74
C VAL A 89 -8.72 -13.20 -2.13
N ARG A 90 -8.84 -14.15 -1.23
CA ARG A 90 -9.91 -15.14 -1.22
C ARG A 90 -10.90 -14.76 -0.14
N VAL A 91 -12.16 -14.64 -0.50
CA VAL A 91 -13.25 -14.24 0.39
C VAL A 91 -14.36 -15.27 0.40
N ARG A 92 -15.07 -15.34 1.52
CA ARG A 92 -16.28 -16.13 1.70
C ARG A 92 -17.45 -15.20 1.97
N ILE A 93 -18.55 -15.39 1.25
CA ILE A 93 -19.78 -14.64 1.51
C ILE A 93 -20.38 -15.12 2.83
N VAL A 94 -20.61 -14.20 3.77
CA VAL A 94 -21.15 -14.50 5.10
C VAL A 94 -22.61 -14.09 5.24
N ARG A 95 -23.02 -13.06 4.53
CA ARG A 95 -24.41 -12.57 4.53
C ARG A 95 -24.68 -11.70 3.30
N GLN A 96 -25.95 -11.36 3.10
CA GLN A 96 -26.36 -10.31 2.17
C GLN A 96 -26.90 -9.13 2.98
N ASP A 97 -26.59 -7.90 2.54
CA ASP A 97 -27.15 -6.70 3.14
C ASP A 97 -28.66 -6.56 2.80
N ARG A 98 -29.33 -5.56 3.40
CA ARG A 98 -30.77 -5.31 3.15
C ARG A 98 -31.10 -5.00 1.68
N ARG A 99 -30.09 -4.69 0.87
CA ARG A 99 -30.20 -4.40 -0.57
C ARG A 99 -29.81 -5.58 -1.45
N GLY A 100 -29.57 -6.75 -0.84
CA GLY A 100 -29.16 -7.98 -1.54
C GLY A 100 -27.68 -8.02 -1.96
N ARG A 101 -26.84 -7.07 -1.51
CA ARG A 101 -25.41 -7.09 -1.82
C ARG A 101 -24.69 -8.09 -0.93
N PRO A 102 -23.82 -8.93 -1.50
CA PRO A 102 -23.06 -9.90 -0.72
C PRO A 102 -22.03 -9.18 0.16
N GLU A 103 -21.96 -9.55 1.44
CA GLU A 103 -20.92 -9.14 2.37
C GLU A 103 -19.97 -10.31 2.60
N GLY A 104 -18.69 -10.07 2.42
CA GLY A 104 -17.64 -11.07 2.51
C GLY A 104 -16.75 -10.90 3.73
N ARG A 105 -16.16 -12.02 4.14
CA ARG A 105 -15.04 -12.10 5.07
C ARG A 105 -13.80 -12.54 4.32
N VAL A 106 -12.68 -11.89 4.58
CA VAL A 106 -11.40 -12.29 4.00
C VAL A 106 -10.92 -13.57 4.67
N VAL A 107 -10.68 -14.60 3.86
CA VAL A 107 -10.16 -15.90 4.29
C VAL A 107 -8.64 -15.92 4.21
N GLU A 108 -8.11 -15.40 3.10
CA GLU A 108 -6.69 -15.44 2.79
C GLU A 108 -6.29 -14.27 1.87
N ILE A 109 -5.07 -13.79 2.05
CA ILE A 109 -4.43 -12.87 1.11
C ILE A 109 -3.56 -13.74 0.19
N ILE A 110 -3.95 -13.85 -1.08
CA ILE A 110 -3.28 -14.67 -2.08
C ILE A 110 -1.99 -13.98 -2.56
N GLU A 111 -2.11 -12.67 -2.83
CA GLU A 111 -1.01 -11.87 -3.35
C GLU A 111 -1.14 -10.44 -2.84
N ARG A 112 -0.01 -9.86 -2.49
CA ARG A 112 0.11 -8.44 -2.15
C ARG A 112 1.11 -7.79 -3.08
N PRO A 113 0.64 -7.06 -4.11
CA PRO A 113 1.55 -6.36 -5.00
C PRO A 113 2.40 -5.34 -4.23
N PRO A 114 3.71 -5.29 -4.47
CA PRO A 114 4.54 -4.25 -3.89
C PRO A 114 4.08 -2.89 -4.40
N GLN A 115 3.64 -2.03 -3.50
CA GLN A 115 3.22 -0.68 -3.83
C GLN A 115 3.93 0.30 -2.91
N PRO A 116 4.58 1.34 -3.45
CA PRO A 116 5.09 2.42 -2.63
C PRO A 116 3.91 3.12 -1.96
N LEU A 117 3.97 3.27 -0.66
CA LEU A 117 3.00 4.04 0.09
C LEU A 117 3.56 5.44 0.26
N ILE A 118 2.82 6.44 -0.22
CA ILE A 118 3.19 7.83 -0.09
C ILE A 118 2.34 8.45 1.00
N GLY A 119 2.95 9.23 1.87
CA GLY A 119 2.23 9.87 2.94
C GLY A 119 3.03 10.95 3.65
N ARG A 120 2.37 11.63 4.57
CA ARG A 120 2.97 12.68 5.39
C ARG A 120 3.53 12.09 6.68
N LEU A 121 4.80 12.39 6.97
CA LEU A 121 5.45 11.96 8.20
C LEU A 121 4.96 12.82 9.37
N LEU A 122 4.47 12.17 10.40
CA LEU A 122 3.99 12.78 11.64
C LEU A 122 4.80 12.27 12.81
N GLN A 123 4.89 13.08 13.86
CA GLN A 123 5.48 12.67 15.14
C GLN A 123 4.50 13.02 16.26
N GLU A 124 3.97 12.01 16.92
CA GLU A 124 3.04 12.16 18.01
C GLU A 124 3.57 11.44 19.27
N SER A 125 3.74 12.17 20.36
CA SER A 125 4.21 11.62 21.65
C SER A 125 5.47 10.74 21.56
N GLY A 126 6.39 11.09 20.61
CA GLY A 126 7.64 10.34 20.39
C GLY A 126 7.49 9.11 19.48
N VAL A 127 6.31 8.86 18.97
CA VAL A 127 6.03 7.84 17.95
C VAL A 127 6.03 8.47 16.57
N TRP A 128 6.66 7.80 15.62
CA TRP A 128 6.69 8.22 14.23
C TRP A 128 5.64 7.46 13.43
N LEU A 129 4.81 8.19 12.71
CA LEU A 129 3.72 7.66 11.89
C LEU A 129 3.78 8.30 10.51
N VAL A 130 3.38 7.55 9.50
CA VAL A 130 3.11 8.12 8.18
C VAL A 130 1.63 7.99 7.89
N ALA A 131 0.96 9.13 7.73
CA ALA A 131 -0.42 9.22 7.30
C ALA A 131 -0.48 9.10 5.77
N PRO A 132 -1.08 8.02 5.22
CA PRO A 132 -1.15 7.83 3.78
C PRO A 132 -1.92 8.96 3.07
N GLU A 133 -1.39 9.44 1.94
CA GLU A 133 -2.07 10.39 1.07
C GLU A 133 -3.31 9.75 0.43
N ASP A 134 -3.21 8.48 0.07
CA ASP A 134 -4.33 7.72 -0.45
C ASP A 134 -5.21 7.20 0.68
N LYS A 135 -6.37 7.84 0.87
CA LYS A 135 -7.34 7.49 1.92
C LYS A 135 -7.89 6.06 1.84
N ARG A 136 -7.64 5.35 0.74
CA ARG A 136 -8.02 3.93 0.59
C ARG A 136 -7.21 2.99 1.47
N TYR A 137 -6.05 3.44 2.00
CA TYR A 137 -5.24 2.65 2.94
C TYR A 137 -5.80 2.62 4.37
N GLY A 138 -6.63 3.57 4.76
CA GLY A 138 -7.43 3.51 6.00
C GLY A 138 -6.67 3.48 7.33
N GLN A 139 -5.35 3.31 7.35
CA GLN A 139 -4.52 3.22 8.55
C GLN A 139 -3.19 3.93 8.35
N ASP A 140 -2.68 4.54 9.44
CA ASP A 140 -1.34 5.10 9.48
C ASP A 140 -0.30 3.99 9.61
N VAL A 141 0.88 4.22 9.03
CA VAL A 141 2.01 3.30 9.07
C VAL A 141 2.96 3.69 10.17
N LEU A 142 3.26 2.77 11.08
CA LEU A 142 4.24 2.97 12.14
C LEU A 142 5.66 2.93 11.56
N ILE A 143 6.47 3.93 11.91
CA ILE A 143 7.89 4.00 11.53
C ILE A 143 8.76 3.80 12.77
N PRO A 144 9.50 2.69 12.88
CA PRO A 144 10.40 2.46 14.02
C PRO A 144 11.50 3.50 14.10
N LYS A 145 12.03 3.71 15.32
CA LYS A 145 13.22 4.53 15.52
C LYS A 145 14.37 3.99 14.66
N GLY A 146 14.99 4.87 13.88
CA GLY A 146 16.07 4.50 12.95
C GLY A 146 15.61 4.14 11.53
N ALA A 147 14.31 3.98 11.29
CA ALA A 147 13.73 3.76 9.96
C ALA A 147 13.21 5.06 9.29
N THR A 148 13.37 6.20 9.97
CA THR A 148 12.98 7.53 9.47
C THR A 148 14.00 8.12 8.49
N GLY A 149 15.25 7.62 8.48
CA GLY A 149 16.32 8.22 7.70
C GLY A 149 16.55 9.70 8.06
N ALA A 150 16.66 10.54 7.04
CA ALA A 150 16.82 11.99 7.19
C ALA A 150 15.50 12.78 7.20
N ALA A 151 14.36 12.09 7.16
CA ALA A 151 13.04 12.71 7.07
C ALA A 151 12.69 13.51 8.34
N LYS A 152 11.98 14.61 8.16
CA LYS A 152 11.49 15.49 9.22
C LYS A 152 9.96 15.43 9.31
N PRO A 153 9.37 15.70 10.49
CA PRO A 153 7.93 15.79 10.64
C PRO A 153 7.35 16.84 9.67
N GLY A 154 6.26 16.50 9.03
CA GLY A 154 5.58 17.36 8.04
C GLY A 154 5.91 17.02 6.59
N GLN A 155 7.05 16.39 6.34
CA GLN A 155 7.48 16.06 4.99
C GLN A 155 6.66 14.92 4.37
N VAL A 156 6.55 14.96 3.05
CA VAL A 156 6.00 13.89 2.22
C VAL A 156 7.11 12.87 1.97
N VAL A 157 6.80 11.62 2.24
CA VAL A 157 7.75 10.51 2.17
C VAL A 157 7.17 9.32 1.43
N VAL A 158 8.06 8.52 0.86
CA VAL A 158 7.73 7.19 0.32
C VAL A 158 8.12 6.15 1.35
N VAL A 159 7.20 5.24 1.62
CA VAL A 159 7.36 4.18 2.62
C VAL A 159 7.24 2.81 1.97
N GLU A 160 8.15 1.94 2.33
CA GLU A 160 8.05 0.50 2.07
C GLU A 160 7.57 -0.20 3.34
N LEU A 161 6.53 -1.03 3.22
CA LEU A 161 6.04 -1.80 4.35
C LEU A 161 6.99 -2.95 4.68
N THR A 162 7.45 -3.00 5.93
CA THR A 162 8.26 -4.11 6.47
C THR A 162 7.38 -5.16 7.14
N GLU A 163 6.30 -4.71 7.75
CA GLU A 163 5.26 -5.58 8.30
C GLU A 163 3.90 -5.12 7.77
N PRO A 164 3.18 -6.00 7.08
CA PRO A 164 1.86 -5.66 6.54
C PRO A 164 0.83 -5.49 7.66
N PRO A 165 -0.30 -4.82 7.40
CA PRO A 165 -1.37 -4.71 8.35
C PRO A 165 -1.94 -6.09 8.72
N ALA A 166 -2.39 -6.21 9.97
CA ALA A 166 -3.06 -7.38 10.51
C ALA A 166 -4.34 -6.96 11.24
N LEU A 167 -5.22 -7.93 11.54
CA LEU A 167 -6.48 -7.65 12.25
C LEU A 167 -6.29 -6.89 13.57
N PHE A 168 -5.17 -7.13 14.26
CA PHE A 168 -4.85 -6.52 15.56
C PHE A 168 -3.49 -5.82 15.58
N GLY A 169 -2.88 -5.58 14.41
CA GLY A 169 -1.58 -4.93 14.27
C GLY A 169 -1.60 -3.80 13.25
N GLN A 170 -0.97 -2.68 13.59
CA GLN A 170 -0.76 -1.60 12.65
C GLN A 170 0.35 -2.01 11.64
N PRO A 171 0.28 -1.54 10.40
CA PRO A 171 1.37 -1.73 9.45
C PRO A 171 2.63 -1.02 9.94
N VAL A 172 3.77 -1.66 9.74
CA VAL A 172 5.09 -1.10 10.04
C VAL A 172 5.84 -0.91 8.73
N GLY A 173 6.57 0.21 8.62
CA GLY A 173 7.31 0.51 7.40
C GLY A 173 8.64 1.21 7.67
N ARG A 174 9.40 1.40 6.61
CA ARG A 174 10.60 2.22 6.58
C ARG A 174 10.48 3.29 5.49
N ILE A 175 11.03 4.46 5.75
CA ILE A 175 11.10 5.53 4.76
C ILE A 175 12.21 5.17 3.77
N THR A 176 11.87 5.15 2.48
CA THR A 176 12.81 4.87 1.39
C THR A 176 13.22 6.15 0.65
N GLU A 177 12.31 7.14 0.59
CA GLU A 177 12.55 8.40 -0.11
C GLU A 177 11.87 9.55 0.63
N VAL A 178 12.48 10.72 0.62
CA VAL A 178 11.90 11.99 1.10
C VAL A 178 11.63 12.84 -0.12
N LEU A 179 10.35 13.16 -0.38
CA LEU A 179 9.95 13.96 -1.55
C LEU A 179 10.11 15.46 -1.32
N GLY A 180 9.89 15.94 -0.10
CA GLY A 180 9.99 17.34 0.27
C GLY A 180 8.88 17.79 1.21
N GLU A 181 8.67 19.09 1.30
CA GLU A 181 7.59 19.67 2.11
C GLU A 181 6.27 19.58 1.33
N VAL A 182 5.16 19.53 2.07
CA VAL A 182 3.82 19.40 1.46
C VAL A 182 3.46 20.58 0.55
N ASP A 183 4.01 21.77 0.86
CA ASP A 183 3.74 23.02 0.14
C ASP A 183 4.79 23.32 -0.94
N ASP A 184 5.73 22.41 -1.22
CA ASP A 184 6.71 22.58 -2.28
C ASP A 184 6.03 22.61 -3.65
N PRO A 185 6.41 23.54 -4.54
CA PRO A 185 5.86 23.59 -5.89
C PRO A 185 6.05 22.28 -6.63
N GLY A 186 4.96 21.72 -7.14
CA GLY A 186 4.97 20.45 -7.89
C GLY A 186 4.85 19.19 -7.03
N MET A 187 4.67 19.30 -5.72
CA MET A 187 4.54 18.15 -4.82
C MET A 187 3.37 17.23 -5.22
N GLU A 188 2.24 17.78 -5.67
CA GLU A 188 1.13 16.97 -6.16
C GLU A 188 1.52 16.11 -7.38
N ILE A 189 2.40 16.63 -8.24
CA ILE A 189 2.92 15.89 -9.40
C ILE A 189 3.82 14.76 -8.93
N GLU A 190 4.74 15.04 -7.99
CA GLU A 190 5.64 14.04 -7.41
C GLU A 190 4.86 12.90 -6.74
N ILE A 191 3.81 13.23 -5.99
CA ILE A 191 2.91 12.26 -5.39
C ILE A 191 2.18 11.43 -6.46
N ALA A 192 1.63 12.09 -7.49
CA ALA A 192 0.89 11.42 -8.55
C ALA A 192 1.77 10.46 -9.35
N VAL A 193 2.98 10.89 -9.72
CA VAL A 193 3.95 10.09 -10.46
C VAL A 193 4.23 8.77 -9.75
N ARG A 194 4.51 8.82 -8.45
CA ARG A 194 4.79 7.60 -7.67
C ARG A 194 3.54 6.77 -7.37
N LYS A 195 2.42 7.43 -7.08
CA LYS A 195 1.13 6.76 -6.81
C LYS A 195 0.66 5.91 -7.97
N TYR A 196 0.87 6.39 -9.19
CA TYR A 196 0.46 5.70 -10.41
C TYR A 196 1.58 4.90 -11.07
N GLY A 197 2.77 4.88 -10.47
CA GLY A 197 3.92 4.14 -11.00
C GLY A 197 4.39 4.66 -12.35
N VAL A 198 4.25 5.98 -12.59
CA VAL A 198 4.72 6.59 -13.82
C VAL A 198 6.26 6.58 -13.82
N PRO A 199 6.91 6.08 -14.88
CA PRO A 199 8.36 6.15 -15.00
C PRO A 199 8.83 7.60 -14.91
N HIS A 200 9.73 7.89 -13.96
CA HIS A 200 10.24 9.25 -13.68
C HIS A 200 11.77 9.31 -13.61
N GLU A 201 12.42 8.17 -13.75
CA GLU A 201 13.86 8.05 -13.86
C GLU A 201 14.23 7.40 -15.20
N PHE A 202 15.27 7.93 -15.83
CA PHE A 202 15.81 7.30 -17.04
C PHE A 202 16.55 6.01 -16.68
N SER A 203 16.37 4.97 -17.50
CA SER A 203 17.11 3.73 -17.30
C SER A 203 18.63 3.93 -17.45
N ALA A 204 19.41 3.05 -16.83
CA ALA A 204 20.87 3.10 -16.92
C ALA A 204 21.36 3.03 -18.38
N GLU A 205 20.66 2.24 -19.22
CA GLU A 205 20.97 2.14 -20.65
C GLU A 205 20.69 3.45 -21.38
N CYS A 206 19.57 4.11 -21.10
CA CYS A 206 19.22 5.40 -21.67
C CYS A 206 20.27 6.47 -21.30
N LEU A 207 20.66 6.52 -20.04
CA LEU A 207 21.71 7.44 -19.57
C LEU A 207 23.07 7.13 -20.18
N ALA A 208 23.42 5.86 -20.37
CA ALA A 208 24.67 5.46 -21.05
C ALA A 208 24.65 5.90 -22.52
N GLN A 209 23.56 5.65 -23.23
CA GLN A 209 23.39 6.07 -24.61
C GLN A 209 23.44 7.59 -24.77
N ALA A 210 22.82 8.34 -23.86
CA ALA A 210 22.88 9.80 -23.88
C ALA A 210 24.31 10.33 -23.69
N LYS A 211 25.11 9.67 -22.83
CA LYS A 211 26.52 10.04 -22.59
C LYS A 211 27.42 9.78 -23.81
N GLU A 212 27.06 8.87 -24.70
CA GLU A 212 27.81 8.58 -25.93
C GLU A 212 27.56 9.66 -27.02
N LEU A 213 26.50 10.43 -26.89
CA LEU A 213 26.19 11.49 -27.84
C LEU A 213 27.19 12.66 -27.66
N PRO A 214 27.69 13.23 -28.77
CA PRO A 214 28.58 14.38 -28.66
C PRO A 214 27.82 15.64 -28.25
N ASP A 215 28.48 16.52 -27.49
CA ASP A 215 27.91 17.80 -27.03
C ASP A 215 27.67 18.80 -28.17
N LYS A 216 28.28 18.53 -29.36
CA LYS A 216 28.17 19.42 -30.54
C LYS A 216 27.87 18.61 -31.78
N VAL A 217 27.09 19.22 -32.67
CA VAL A 217 26.85 18.66 -34.02
C VAL A 217 28.16 18.57 -34.79
N ARG A 218 28.57 17.36 -35.18
CA ARG A 218 29.83 17.10 -35.89
C ARG A 218 29.68 17.33 -37.40
N ALA A 219 30.78 17.52 -38.08
CA ALA A 219 30.77 17.68 -39.56
C ALA A 219 30.14 16.47 -40.29
N GLN A 220 30.32 15.27 -39.72
CA GLN A 220 29.69 14.05 -40.28
C GLN A 220 28.16 14.05 -40.14
N ASP A 221 27.63 14.69 -39.13
CA ASP A 221 26.19 14.75 -38.85
C ASP A 221 25.49 15.73 -39.81
N LYS A 222 26.27 16.66 -40.39
CA LYS A 222 25.81 17.62 -41.42
C LYS A 222 25.90 17.08 -42.86
N ARG A 223 26.58 15.93 -43.09
CA ARG A 223 26.65 15.33 -44.39
C ARG A 223 25.25 15.02 -44.92
N HIS A 224 25.00 15.34 -46.17
CA HIS A 224 23.72 15.11 -46.85
C HIS A 224 22.53 15.94 -46.27
N ARG A 225 22.81 16.97 -45.50
CA ARG A 225 21.83 17.96 -45.06
C ARG A 225 22.02 19.27 -45.78
N VAL A 226 20.91 19.96 -46.08
CA VAL A 226 20.93 21.32 -46.57
C VAL A 226 21.06 22.27 -45.41
N ASP A 227 22.00 23.20 -45.48
CA ASP A 227 22.15 24.24 -44.46
C ASP A 227 21.09 25.33 -44.71
N LEU A 228 20.19 25.52 -43.74
CA LEU A 228 19.14 26.51 -43.76
C LEU A 228 19.30 27.55 -42.67
N THR A 229 20.48 27.66 -42.04
CA THR A 229 20.71 28.61 -40.91
C THR A 229 20.53 30.04 -41.30
N ASP A 230 20.75 30.41 -42.57
CA ASP A 230 20.58 31.78 -43.08
C ASP A 230 19.17 32.05 -43.66
N VAL A 231 18.29 31.04 -43.63
CA VAL A 231 16.91 31.20 -44.11
C VAL A 231 16.02 31.62 -42.96
N PRO A 232 15.31 32.75 -43.10
CA PRO A 232 14.36 33.20 -42.03
C PRO A 232 13.17 32.25 -42.03
N LEU A 233 13.11 31.40 -41.00
CA LEU A 233 12.02 30.46 -40.76
C LEU A 233 11.24 30.91 -39.52
N VAL A 234 9.92 30.78 -39.58
CA VAL A 234 9.02 31.03 -38.45
C VAL A 234 8.07 29.84 -38.30
N THR A 235 7.73 29.53 -37.09
CA THR A 235 6.68 28.57 -36.75
C THR A 235 5.33 29.29 -36.77
N ILE A 236 4.34 28.72 -37.44
CA ILE A 236 2.99 29.25 -37.47
C ILE A 236 2.06 28.13 -37.00
N ASP A 237 1.62 28.25 -35.77
CA ASP A 237 0.73 27.30 -35.13
C ASP A 237 -0.72 27.83 -35.17
N GLY A 238 -1.70 26.94 -35.17
CA GLY A 238 -3.10 27.29 -35.03
C GLY A 238 -3.39 27.84 -33.62
N GLU A 239 -4.47 28.61 -33.46
CA GLU A 239 -4.85 29.23 -32.17
C GLU A 239 -5.09 28.17 -31.07
N ASP A 240 -5.39 26.94 -31.45
CA ASP A 240 -5.68 25.82 -30.56
C ASP A 240 -4.53 24.79 -30.47
N ALA A 241 -3.37 25.10 -31.06
CA ALA A 241 -2.17 24.25 -30.94
C ALA A 241 -1.74 24.12 -29.47
N ARG A 242 -1.44 22.89 -29.04
CA ARG A 242 -1.03 22.57 -27.67
C ARG A 242 0.33 21.90 -27.58
N ASP A 243 0.98 21.69 -28.69
CA ASP A 243 2.29 21.09 -28.90
C ASP A 243 3.23 22.15 -29.45
N PHE A 244 4.11 22.64 -28.62
CA PHE A 244 5.10 23.64 -28.98
C PHE A 244 6.48 23.02 -29.08
#